data_e1a7093dca1f1934f981baafd0a4879a
#
_entry.id   e1a7093dca1f1934f981baafd0a4879a
#
_cell.length_a   1.000
_cell.length_b   1.000
_cell.length_c   1.000
_cell.angle_alpha   90.00
_cell.angle_beta   90.00
_cell.angle_gamma   90.00
#
_symmetry.space_group_name_H-M   'P 1'
#
loop_
_entity.id
_entity.type
_entity.pdbx_description
1 polymer ?
#
loop_
_entity_poly.entity_id
_entity_poly.type
_entity_poly.pdbx_seq_one_letter_code
_entity_poly.pdbx_strand_id
1 'polypeptide(L)'
;MNEPTAMHATTMHDLILHHYPMSPFAEKARLMLGHKGLVWHSVHIPAVMPKPDVVALTGGYRKTPLLQIGADIYCDTALIADVLEHREPEPPLFPAHARGLSRTVAQWADSSLFWASMGYTLSPKGAAAMFASRPAGEGQAFASDRAAMRQNMTLLRPADATSAYRSYLRRLANMLDDQPYLLGEVPCIADFAAYHPLWFTRTLNPGLASILDATPDVLEWMDRLAAIGHGHSDRLSGADAVGIAHAATPEPIGPDESFQDDHGIALGSRVSIAAEAFGTETSEGLLRAATRTRYTIERQDERAGTVHVHFPRVGYVLREVRV
;
A
#
# COMPACT_ATOMS: atom_id res chain seq x y z
N MET A 1 13.91 50.16 -5.83
CA MET A 1 14.59 48.94 -6.31
C MET A 1 13.98 47.81 -5.54
N ASN A 2 13.04 47.06 -6.16
CA ASN A 2 12.42 45.87 -5.59
C ASN A 2 13.30 44.68 -5.93
N GLU A 3 13.84 44.04 -4.93
CA GLU A 3 14.47 42.72 -5.12
C GLU A 3 13.41 41.69 -5.54
N PRO A 4 13.69 40.86 -6.54
CA PRO A 4 12.77 39.80 -6.90
C PRO A 4 12.82 38.71 -5.81
N THR A 5 11.67 38.46 -5.19
CA THR A 5 11.43 37.30 -4.33
C THR A 5 11.79 36.02 -5.09
N ALA A 6 12.83 35.38 -4.65
CA ALA A 6 13.24 34.06 -5.22
C ALA A 6 12.10 33.08 -4.98
N MET A 7 11.36 32.76 -6.03
CA MET A 7 10.50 31.58 -6.07
C MET A 7 11.40 30.36 -5.82
N HIS A 8 11.24 29.69 -4.68
CA HIS A 8 11.81 28.37 -4.46
C HIS A 8 11.21 27.45 -5.53
N ALA A 9 12.03 27.12 -6.51
CA ALA A 9 11.71 26.03 -7.43
C ALA A 9 11.67 24.75 -6.57
N THR A 10 10.47 24.24 -6.31
CA THR A 10 10.28 22.91 -5.70
C THR A 10 10.90 21.91 -6.66
N THR A 11 12.01 21.31 -6.28
CA THR A 11 12.60 20.20 -7.03
C THR A 11 11.63 19.04 -6.91
N MET A 12 10.93 18.74 -8.01
CA MET A 12 10.02 17.60 -8.09
C MET A 12 10.86 16.32 -8.03
N HIS A 13 10.96 15.73 -6.84
CA HIS A 13 11.63 14.44 -6.69
C HIS A 13 10.85 13.33 -7.40
N ASP A 14 11.59 12.33 -7.89
CA ASP A 14 11.04 11.17 -8.58
C ASP A 14 10.25 10.27 -7.62
N LEU A 15 9.27 9.56 -8.18
CA LEU A 15 8.50 8.56 -7.45
C LEU A 15 9.31 7.26 -7.38
N ILE A 16 9.56 6.76 -6.17
CA ILE A 16 10.31 5.52 -5.95
C ILE A 16 9.38 4.54 -5.22
N LEU A 17 9.03 3.42 -5.85
CA LEU A 17 8.20 2.38 -5.24
C LEU A 17 9.08 1.24 -4.73
N HIS A 18 9.09 1.03 -3.42
CA HIS A 18 9.74 -0.11 -2.78
C HIS A 18 8.75 -1.27 -2.72
N HIS A 19 9.01 -2.32 -3.49
CA HIS A 19 8.08 -3.43 -3.64
C HIS A 19 8.78 -4.75 -3.99
N TYR A 20 8.02 -5.84 -4.02
CA TYR A 20 8.43 -7.09 -4.67
C TYR A 20 7.32 -7.58 -5.61
N PRO A 21 7.68 -8.29 -6.72
CA PRO A 21 6.75 -8.62 -7.80
C PRO A 21 5.48 -9.35 -7.38
N MET A 22 5.60 -10.27 -6.41
CA MET A 22 4.48 -11.12 -5.94
C MET A 22 3.58 -10.46 -4.88
N SER A 23 3.84 -9.20 -4.50
CA SER A 23 3.01 -8.52 -3.51
C SER A 23 1.69 -8.06 -4.13
N PRO A 24 0.53 -8.51 -3.63
CA PRO A 24 -0.76 -8.07 -4.15
C PRO A 24 -0.99 -6.57 -3.90
N PHE A 25 -0.63 -6.03 -2.74
CA PHE A 25 -0.70 -4.59 -2.50
C PHE A 25 0.26 -3.78 -3.37
N ALA A 26 1.42 -4.37 -3.75
CA ALA A 26 2.29 -3.71 -4.73
C ALA A 26 1.68 -3.72 -6.13
N GLU A 27 0.94 -4.77 -6.51
CA GLU A 27 0.18 -4.78 -7.76
C GLU A 27 -0.85 -3.66 -7.82
N LYS A 28 -1.59 -3.43 -6.73
CA LYS A 28 -2.49 -2.29 -6.60
C LYS A 28 -1.76 -0.97 -6.85
N ALA A 29 -0.60 -0.76 -6.20
CA ALA A 29 0.17 0.48 -6.37
C ALA A 29 0.72 0.64 -7.79
N ARG A 30 1.22 -0.43 -8.41
CA ARG A 30 1.70 -0.41 -9.81
C ARG A 30 0.59 -0.06 -10.79
N LEU A 31 -0.60 -0.62 -10.61
CA LEU A 31 -1.76 -0.29 -11.46
C LEU A 31 -2.21 1.16 -11.28
N MET A 32 -2.17 1.69 -10.06
CA MET A 32 -2.46 3.12 -9.83
C MET A 32 -1.45 4.02 -10.55
N LEU A 33 -0.16 3.67 -10.51
CA LEU A 33 0.89 4.40 -11.23
C LEU A 33 0.66 4.32 -12.75
N GLY A 34 0.31 3.15 -13.27
CA GLY A 34 -0.06 2.95 -14.67
C GLY A 34 -1.28 3.75 -15.10
N HIS A 35 -2.33 3.72 -14.29
CA HIS A 35 -3.57 4.48 -14.53
C HIS A 35 -3.34 5.99 -14.60
N LYS A 36 -2.45 6.50 -13.74
CA LYS A 36 -2.03 7.91 -13.73
C LYS A 36 -1.01 8.27 -14.82
N GLY A 37 -0.53 7.30 -15.60
CA GLY A 37 0.52 7.52 -16.61
C GLY A 37 1.84 8.02 -16.04
N LEU A 38 2.12 7.77 -14.77
CA LEU A 38 3.30 8.28 -14.07
C LEU A 38 4.55 7.46 -14.38
N VAL A 39 5.70 8.16 -14.45
CA VAL A 39 7.02 7.54 -14.48
C VAL A 39 7.52 7.36 -13.06
N TRP A 40 8.14 6.20 -12.78
CA TRP A 40 8.57 5.85 -11.42
C TRP A 40 9.78 4.92 -11.43
N HIS A 41 10.49 4.88 -10.29
CA HIS A 41 11.61 3.96 -10.08
C HIS A 41 11.16 2.75 -9.26
N SER A 42 11.56 1.57 -9.73
CA SER A 42 11.25 0.26 -9.13
C SER A 42 12.40 -0.21 -8.24
N VAL A 43 12.20 -0.22 -6.93
CA VAL A 43 13.13 -0.78 -5.95
C VAL A 43 12.61 -2.12 -5.46
N HIS A 44 13.30 -3.21 -5.82
CA HIS A 44 12.94 -4.54 -5.34
C HIS A 44 13.47 -4.77 -3.92
N ILE A 45 12.56 -5.03 -3.00
CA ILE A 45 12.85 -5.36 -1.60
C ILE A 45 12.58 -6.85 -1.32
N PRO A 46 13.21 -7.45 -0.29
CA PRO A 46 12.89 -8.81 0.12
C PRO A 46 11.42 -8.99 0.52
N ALA A 47 10.84 -10.17 0.20
CA ALA A 47 9.47 -10.49 0.60
C ALA A 47 9.33 -10.73 2.11
N VAL A 48 10.41 -11.19 2.77
CA VAL A 48 10.51 -11.49 4.20
C VAL A 48 11.63 -10.70 4.85
N MET A 49 11.65 -10.62 6.17
CA MET A 49 12.77 -10.01 6.92
C MET A 49 14.05 -10.85 6.76
N PRO A 50 15.25 -10.20 6.83
CA PRO A 50 15.49 -8.77 7.07
C PRO A 50 15.28 -7.89 5.83
N LYS A 51 14.87 -6.63 6.06
CA LYS A 51 14.70 -5.58 5.04
C LYS A 51 15.48 -4.33 5.45
N PRO A 52 16.83 -4.35 5.41
CA PRO A 52 17.64 -3.30 6.01
C PRO A 52 17.37 -1.90 5.43
N ASP A 53 17.15 -1.77 4.13
CA ASP A 53 16.87 -0.49 3.47
C ASP A 53 15.48 0.06 3.86
N VAL A 54 14.47 -0.82 3.95
CA VAL A 54 13.14 -0.44 4.43
C VAL A 54 13.18 0.02 5.89
N VAL A 55 13.94 -0.68 6.73
CA VAL A 55 14.09 -0.31 8.15
C VAL A 55 14.82 1.02 8.30
N ALA A 56 15.86 1.28 7.50
CA ALA A 56 16.53 2.57 7.48
C ALA A 56 15.55 3.72 7.18
N LEU A 57 14.69 3.54 6.17
CA LEU A 57 13.70 4.55 5.78
C LEU A 57 12.55 4.69 6.78
N THR A 58 12.06 3.62 7.39
CA THR A 58 10.80 3.62 8.16
C THR A 58 10.97 3.47 9.67
N GLY A 59 12.09 2.92 10.14
CA GLY A 59 12.34 2.61 11.54
C GLY A 59 11.81 1.26 12.02
N GLY A 60 10.84 0.67 11.34
CA GLY A 60 10.25 -0.61 11.77
C GLY A 60 9.11 -1.10 10.88
N TYR A 61 8.36 -0.19 10.30
CA TYR A 61 7.31 -0.56 9.35
C TYR A 61 7.89 -1.40 8.21
N ARG A 62 7.31 -2.57 7.96
CA ARG A 62 7.83 -3.53 6.98
C ARG A 62 6.81 -4.05 5.99
N LYS A 63 5.57 -3.55 6.02
CA LYS A 63 4.57 -3.87 4.99
C LYS A 63 5.03 -3.32 3.64
N THR A 64 4.48 -3.86 2.60
CA THR A 64 4.85 -3.56 1.20
C THR A 64 3.58 -3.26 0.41
N PRO A 65 3.57 -2.23 -0.45
CA PRO A 65 4.68 -1.35 -0.85
C PRO A 65 4.89 -0.14 0.07
N LEU A 66 6.00 0.61 -0.20
CA LEU A 66 6.24 1.97 0.26
C LEU A 66 6.42 2.86 -0.96
N LEU A 67 5.95 4.10 -0.90
CA LEU A 67 6.30 5.14 -1.86
C LEU A 67 7.27 6.10 -1.20
N GLN A 68 8.37 6.41 -1.89
CA GLN A 68 9.36 7.39 -1.48
C GLN A 68 9.37 8.55 -2.46
N ILE A 69 9.45 9.78 -1.95
CA ILE A 69 9.66 11.02 -2.72
C ILE A 69 10.73 11.82 -1.97
N GLY A 70 11.96 11.80 -2.46
CA GLY A 70 13.08 12.39 -1.73
C GLY A 70 13.26 11.77 -0.35
N ALA A 71 13.11 12.54 0.72
CA ALA A 71 13.19 12.11 2.12
C ALA A 71 11.81 11.85 2.77
N ASP A 72 10.72 11.89 1.99
CA ASP A 72 9.37 11.60 2.44
C ASP A 72 8.96 10.18 2.08
N ILE A 73 8.57 9.39 3.08
CA ILE A 73 8.27 7.95 2.98
C ILE A 73 6.79 7.73 3.31
N TYR A 74 6.03 7.31 2.33
CA TYR A 74 4.58 7.10 2.46
C TYR A 74 4.27 5.62 2.64
N CYS A 75 3.70 5.29 3.79
CA CYS A 75 3.31 3.95 4.18
C CYS A 75 1.83 3.72 3.88
N ASP A 76 1.50 2.50 3.42
CA ASP A 76 0.16 2.06 3.09
C ASP A 76 -0.39 2.55 1.73
N THR A 77 -1.07 1.65 1.02
CA THR A 77 -1.60 1.93 -0.33
C THR A 77 -2.75 2.93 -0.34
N ALA A 78 -3.46 3.11 0.78
CA ALA A 78 -4.47 4.16 0.90
C ALA A 78 -3.83 5.55 0.87
N LEU A 79 -2.74 5.76 1.61
CA LEU A 79 -2.00 7.01 1.61
C LEU A 79 -1.24 7.22 0.28
N ILE A 80 -0.67 6.14 -0.28
CA ILE A 80 -0.05 6.20 -1.62
C ILE A 80 -1.06 6.70 -2.65
N ALA A 81 -2.31 6.20 -2.63
CA ALA A 81 -3.35 6.67 -3.54
C ALA A 81 -3.64 8.16 -3.38
N ASP A 82 -3.69 8.68 -2.15
CA ASP A 82 -3.88 10.11 -1.89
C ASP A 82 -2.73 10.96 -2.45
N VAL A 83 -1.49 10.50 -2.29
CA VAL A 83 -0.29 11.17 -2.83
C VAL A 83 -0.31 11.19 -4.36
N LEU A 84 -0.63 10.06 -5.00
CA LEU A 84 -0.71 9.97 -6.45
C LEU A 84 -1.83 10.84 -7.03
N GLU A 85 -3.00 10.88 -6.35
CA GLU A 85 -4.11 11.74 -6.73
C GLU A 85 -3.78 13.23 -6.61
N HIS A 86 -3.04 13.61 -5.58
CA HIS A 86 -2.59 14.99 -5.41
C HIS A 86 -1.55 15.40 -6.48
N ARG A 87 -0.64 14.48 -6.82
CA ARG A 87 0.43 14.73 -7.81
C ARG A 87 -0.10 14.80 -9.23
N GLU A 88 -1.03 13.93 -9.57
CA GLU A 88 -1.68 13.86 -10.88
C GLU A 88 -3.19 13.63 -10.67
N PRO A 89 -4.01 14.69 -10.67
CA PRO A 89 -5.44 14.56 -10.42
C PRO A 89 -6.20 13.74 -11.47
N GLU A 90 -5.74 13.74 -12.72
CA GLU A 90 -6.41 13.07 -13.84
C GLU A 90 -5.59 11.90 -14.42
N PRO A 91 -6.23 10.78 -14.73
CA PRO A 91 -7.61 10.39 -14.45
C PRO A 91 -7.82 10.12 -12.95
N PRO A 92 -9.00 10.43 -12.35
CA PRO A 92 -9.18 10.43 -10.91
C PRO A 92 -9.20 9.02 -10.30
N LEU A 93 -8.48 8.83 -9.18
CA LEU A 93 -8.64 7.65 -8.31
C LEU A 93 -9.88 7.75 -7.43
N PHE A 94 -10.34 8.98 -7.16
CA PHE A 94 -11.48 9.27 -6.28
C PHE A 94 -12.52 10.12 -7.02
N PRO A 95 -13.33 9.54 -7.91
CA PRO A 95 -14.29 10.30 -8.71
C PRO A 95 -15.26 11.08 -7.82
N ALA A 96 -15.54 12.33 -8.20
CA ALA A 96 -16.26 13.29 -7.35
C ALA A 96 -17.64 12.77 -6.89
N HIS A 97 -18.35 12.06 -7.78
CA HIS A 97 -19.69 11.49 -7.50
C HIS A 97 -19.66 10.31 -6.51
N ALA A 98 -18.51 9.66 -6.34
CA ALA A 98 -18.36 8.44 -5.53
C ALA A 98 -17.17 8.50 -4.56
N ARG A 99 -16.62 9.68 -4.24
CA ARG A 99 -15.38 9.84 -3.46
C ARG A 99 -15.40 9.08 -2.13
N GLY A 100 -16.47 9.21 -1.34
CA GLY A 100 -16.61 8.50 -0.07
C GLY A 100 -16.83 7.00 -0.26
N LEU A 101 -17.68 6.63 -1.22
CA LEU A 101 -17.99 5.24 -1.51
C LEU A 101 -16.77 4.48 -2.04
N SER A 102 -15.99 5.07 -2.94
CA SER A 102 -14.78 4.44 -3.48
C SER A 102 -13.75 4.13 -2.39
N ARG A 103 -13.55 5.03 -1.42
CA ARG A 103 -12.69 4.80 -0.26
C ARG A 103 -13.22 3.69 0.65
N THR A 104 -14.53 3.66 0.89
CA THR A 104 -15.17 2.64 1.73
C THR A 104 -15.07 1.25 1.10
N VAL A 105 -15.34 1.14 -0.21
CA VAL A 105 -15.19 -0.12 -0.95
C VAL A 105 -13.73 -0.55 -0.98
N ALA A 106 -12.78 0.37 -1.20
CA ALA A 106 -11.36 0.06 -1.17
C ALA A 106 -10.91 -0.47 0.20
N GLN A 107 -11.35 0.14 1.31
CA GLN A 107 -11.02 -0.33 2.65
C GLN A 107 -11.59 -1.72 2.94
N TRP A 108 -12.84 -1.99 2.52
CA TRP A 108 -13.43 -3.32 2.60
C TRP A 108 -12.65 -4.35 1.77
N ALA A 109 -12.22 -3.97 0.57
CA ALA A 109 -11.46 -4.85 -0.32
C ALA A 109 -10.07 -5.16 0.24
N ASP A 110 -9.35 -4.16 0.75
CA ASP A 110 -8.03 -4.28 1.37
C ASP A 110 -8.07 -5.06 2.71
N SER A 111 -9.24 -5.28 3.27
CA SER A 111 -9.44 -6.02 4.52
C SER A 111 -10.25 -7.31 4.32
N SER A 112 -11.57 -7.24 4.27
CA SER A 112 -12.43 -8.41 4.29
C SER A 112 -12.28 -9.29 3.04
N LEU A 113 -12.29 -8.70 1.85
CA LEU A 113 -12.08 -9.44 0.60
C LEU A 113 -10.66 -10.02 0.54
N PHE A 114 -9.65 -9.21 0.91
CA PHE A 114 -8.25 -9.65 0.92
C PHE A 114 -8.05 -10.88 1.82
N TRP A 115 -8.51 -10.84 3.07
CA TRP A 115 -8.30 -11.96 3.99
C TRP A 115 -9.10 -13.22 3.62
N ALA A 116 -10.27 -13.06 3.02
CA ALA A 116 -11.02 -14.21 2.48
C ALA A 116 -10.28 -14.85 1.31
N SER A 117 -9.77 -14.04 0.36
CA SER A 117 -9.00 -14.55 -0.78
C SER A 117 -7.69 -15.18 -0.35
N MET A 118 -6.96 -14.57 0.60
CA MET A 118 -5.70 -15.14 1.14
C MET A 118 -5.94 -16.44 1.90
N GLY A 119 -7.01 -16.54 2.71
CA GLY A 119 -7.37 -17.76 3.41
C GLY A 119 -7.70 -18.92 2.47
N TYR A 120 -8.25 -18.64 1.29
CA TYR A 120 -8.44 -19.61 0.22
C TYR A 120 -7.14 -19.93 -0.52
N THR A 121 -6.48 -18.89 -1.06
CA THR A 121 -5.34 -19.04 -1.98
C THR A 121 -4.10 -19.58 -1.29
N LEU A 122 -3.88 -19.22 -0.03
CA LEU A 122 -2.78 -19.69 0.83
C LEU A 122 -3.23 -20.79 1.81
N SER A 123 -4.33 -21.50 1.50
CA SER A 123 -4.65 -22.76 2.17
C SER A 123 -3.46 -23.73 2.08
N PRO A 124 -3.36 -24.77 2.93
CA PRO A 124 -2.21 -25.68 2.89
C PRO A 124 -1.92 -26.26 1.48
N LYS A 125 -2.99 -26.59 0.73
CA LYS A 125 -2.87 -27.06 -0.66
C LYS A 125 -2.35 -25.96 -1.59
N GLY A 126 -2.89 -24.75 -1.46
CA GLY A 126 -2.52 -23.60 -2.30
C GLY A 126 -1.10 -23.11 -2.02
N ALA A 127 -0.70 -23.02 -0.75
CA ALA A 127 0.66 -22.68 -0.38
C ALA A 127 1.68 -23.72 -0.91
N ALA A 128 1.39 -25.01 -0.75
CA ALA A 128 2.24 -26.06 -1.30
C ALA A 128 2.41 -25.94 -2.82
N ALA A 129 1.33 -25.68 -3.56
CA ALA A 129 1.38 -25.49 -5.02
C ALA A 129 2.19 -24.24 -5.42
N MET A 130 1.99 -23.11 -4.74
CA MET A 130 2.65 -21.84 -5.04
C MET A 130 4.18 -21.91 -4.84
N PHE A 131 4.65 -22.67 -3.87
CA PHE A 131 6.07 -22.81 -3.55
C PHE A 131 6.73 -24.07 -4.12
N ALA A 132 6.00 -24.91 -4.86
CA ALA A 132 6.51 -26.19 -5.38
C ALA A 132 7.74 -26.06 -6.27
N SER A 133 7.85 -24.98 -7.05
CA SER A 133 8.97 -24.71 -7.98
C SER A 133 10.01 -23.75 -7.41
N ARG A 134 9.90 -23.37 -6.12
CA ARG A 134 10.81 -22.43 -5.49
C ARG A 134 11.92 -23.12 -4.71
N PRO A 135 13.01 -22.41 -4.38
CA PRO A 135 14.07 -22.96 -3.55
C PRO A 135 13.55 -23.57 -2.25
N ALA A 136 14.16 -24.68 -1.84
CA ALA A 136 13.81 -25.36 -0.59
C ALA A 136 13.89 -24.38 0.60
N GLY A 137 12.86 -24.38 1.44
CA GLY A 137 12.77 -23.52 2.62
C GLY A 137 12.14 -22.14 2.36
N GLU A 138 12.02 -21.64 1.13
CA GLU A 138 11.42 -20.32 0.85
C GLU A 138 9.97 -20.24 1.32
N GLY A 139 9.17 -21.28 1.04
CA GLY A 139 7.78 -21.35 1.50
C GLY A 139 7.66 -21.39 3.02
N GLN A 140 8.56 -22.10 3.71
CA GLN A 140 8.58 -22.11 5.18
C GLN A 140 8.99 -20.74 5.76
N ALA A 141 10.00 -20.09 5.19
CA ALA A 141 10.42 -18.76 5.62
C ALA A 141 9.29 -17.74 5.44
N PHE A 142 8.61 -17.77 4.29
CA PHE A 142 7.44 -16.93 4.02
C PHE A 142 6.30 -17.19 5.00
N ALA A 143 5.97 -18.46 5.25
CA ALA A 143 4.90 -18.83 6.19
C ALA A 143 5.21 -18.35 7.62
N SER A 144 6.45 -18.54 8.08
CA SER A 144 6.91 -18.11 9.41
C SER A 144 6.87 -16.59 9.56
N ASP A 145 7.35 -15.84 8.56
CA ASP A 145 7.33 -14.38 8.54
C ASP A 145 5.88 -13.84 8.60
N ARG A 146 4.97 -14.42 7.79
CA ARG A 146 3.56 -14.02 7.80
C ARG A 146 2.83 -14.44 9.08
N ALA A 147 3.21 -15.55 9.70
CA ALA A 147 2.68 -15.96 11.00
C ALA A 147 3.03 -14.94 12.09
N ALA A 148 4.29 -14.46 12.10
CA ALA A 148 4.71 -13.40 13.02
C ALA A 148 3.90 -12.10 12.81
N MET A 149 3.66 -11.68 11.57
CA MET A 149 2.85 -10.49 11.26
C MET A 149 1.37 -10.61 11.66
N ARG A 150 0.84 -11.84 11.79
CA ARG A 150 -0.59 -12.12 12.07
C ARG A 150 -0.87 -12.46 13.53
N GLN A 151 0.07 -12.31 14.45
CA GLN A 151 -0.06 -12.79 15.84
C GLN A 151 -1.33 -12.30 16.55
N ASN A 152 -1.82 -11.11 16.20
CA ASN A 152 -2.98 -10.48 16.84
C ASN A 152 -4.26 -10.59 15.99
N MET A 153 -4.28 -11.45 14.97
CA MET A 153 -5.42 -11.56 14.04
C MET A 153 -6.20 -12.85 14.25
N THR A 154 -7.53 -12.74 14.24
CA THR A 154 -8.41 -13.90 14.05
C THR A 154 -8.50 -14.22 12.56
N LEU A 155 -8.08 -15.44 12.18
CA LEU A 155 -8.11 -15.89 10.81
C LEU A 155 -9.33 -16.75 10.51
N LEU A 156 -9.89 -16.61 9.31
CA LEU A 156 -10.91 -17.52 8.81
C LEU A 156 -10.31 -18.92 8.60
N ARG A 157 -11.07 -19.95 8.97
CA ARG A 157 -10.73 -21.32 8.57
C ARG A 157 -10.84 -21.46 7.04
N PRO A 158 -10.10 -22.33 6.39
CA PRO A 158 -10.11 -22.46 4.92
C PRO A 158 -11.49 -22.64 4.28
N ALA A 159 -12.40 -23.38 4.92
CA ALA A 159 -13.78 -23.54 4.44
C ALA A 159 -14.59 -22.24 4.54
N ASP A 160 -14.45 -21.52 5.65
CA ASP A 160 -15.12 -20.25 5.87
C ASP A 160 -14.58 -19.16 4.93
N ALA A 161 -13.26 -19.13 4.73
CA ALA A 161 -12.60 -18.24 3.76
C ALA A 161 -13.10 -18.50 2.33
N THR A 162 -13.21 -19.77 1.93
CA THR A 162 -13.72 -20.17 0.62
C THR A 162 -15.17 -19.71 0.42
N SER A 163 -16.02 -19.91 1.42
CA SER A 163 -17.43 -19.48 1.38
C SER A 163 -17.55 -17.97 1.29
N ALA A 164 -16.80 -17.24 2.13
CA ALA A 164 -16.76 -15.79 2.10
C ALA A 164 -16.25 -15.26 0.76
N TYR A 165 -15.17 -15.83 0.21
CA TYR A 165 -14.60 -15.41 -1.06
C TYR A 165 -15.61 -15.58 -2.20
N ARG A 166 -16.29 -16.73 -2.31
CA ARG A 166 -17.36 -16.92 -3.30
C ARG A 166 -18.49 -15.90 -3.15
N SER A 167 -18.90 -15.59 -1.92
CA SER A 167 -19.90 -14.54 -1.65
C SER A 167 -19.43 -13.17 -2.11
N TYR A 168 -18.18 -12.82 -1.90
CA TYR A 168 -17.61 -11.54 -2.31
C TYR A 168 -17.46 -11.45 -3.83
N LEU A 169 -17.04 -12.52 -4.51
CA LEU A 169 -17.01 -12.56 -5.98
C LEU A 169 -18.41 -12.29 -6.59
N ARG A 170 -19.45 -12.88 -6.02
CA ARG A 170 -20.82 -12.61 -6.47
C ARG A 170 -21.24 -11.16 -6.24
N ARG A 171 -20.82 -10.53 -5.13
CA ARG A 171 -21.09 -9.10 -4.91
C ARG A 171 -20.35 -8.23 -5.90
N LEU A 172 -19.11 -8.57 -6.25
CA LEU A 172 -18.36 -7.85 -7.29
C LEU A 172 -19.06 -8.00 -8.65
N ALA A 173 -19.51 -9.20 -9.02
CA ALA A 173 -20.27 -9.41 -10.25
C ALA A 173 -21.53 -8.53 -10.28
N ASN A 174 -22.31 -8.47 -9.18
CA ASN A 174 -23.48 -7.61 -9.11
C ASN A 174 -23.15 -6.10 -9.18
N MET A 175 -21.92 -5.69 -8.77
CA MET A 175 -21.50 -4.29 -8.93
C MET A 175 -21.09 -3.97 -10.37
N LEU A 176 -20.81 -4.99 -11.18
CA LEU A 176 -20.43 -4.86 -12.59
C LEU A 176 -21.64 -4.99 -13.53
N ASP A 177 -22.84 -5.24 -12.99
CA ASP A 177 -24.07 -5.25 -13.78
C ASP A 177 -24.23 -3.88 -14.49
N ASP A 178 -24.30 -3.92 -15.82
CA ASP A 178 -24.51 -2.75 -16.69
C ASP A 178 -23.40 -1.67 -16.64
N GLN A 179 -22.22 -1.96 -16.06
CA GLN A 179 -21.11 -1.00 -16.03
C GLN A 179 -19.73 -1.68 -16.11
N PRO A 180 -18.73 -1.03 -16.73
CA PRO A 180 -17.42 -1.64 -16.96
C PRO A 180 -16.54 -1.71 -15.71
N TYR A 181 -16.77 -0.88 -14.69
CA TYR A 181 -16.01 -0.82 -13.45
C TYR A 181 -16.94 -0.74 -12.24
N LEU A 182 -16.42 -1.01 -11.03
CA LEU A 182 -17.24 -1.19 -9.83
C LEU A 182 -18.13 0.02 -9.47
N LEU A 183 -17.73 1.23 -9.84
CA LEU A 183 -18.46 2.46 -9.51
C LEU A 183 -18.70 3.37 -10.72
N GLY A 184 -18.77 2.81 -11.93
CA GLY A 184 -19.14 3.53 -13.15
C GLY A 184 -18.26 3.25 -14.37
N GLU A 185 -18.07 4.27 -15.21
CA GLU A 185 -17.46 4.13 -16.54
C GLU A 185 -15.93 4.12 -16.54
N VAL A 186 -15.30 4.57 -15.46
CA VAL A 186 -13.83 4.66 -15.32
C VAL A 186 -13.37 3.95 -14.07
N PRO A 187 -12.18 3.30 -14.10
CA PRO A 187 -11.64 2.63 -12.93
C PRO A 187 -11.28 3.66 -11.84
N CYS A 188 -11.47 3.27 -10.60
CA CYS A 188 -11.14 4.08 -9.44
C CYS A 188 -10.45 3.26 -8.35
N ILE A 189 -10.15 3.84 -7.21
CA ILE A 189 -9.47 3.15 -6.10
C ILE A 189 -10.18 1.88 -5.64
N ALA A 190 -11.52 1.81 -5.77
CA ALA A 190 -12.30 0.62 -5.43
C ALA A 190 -11.94 -0.56 -6.33
N ASP A 191 -11.75 -0.30 -7.63
CA ASP A 191 -11.35 -1.31 -8.62
C ASP A 191 -9.95 -1.85 -8.33
N PHE A 192 -8.97 -0.99 -8.14
CA PHE A 192 -7.59 -1.39 -7.84
C PHE A 192 -7.48 -2.17 -6.52
N ALA A 193 -8.27 -1.77 -5.52
CA ALA A 193 -8.30 -2.46 -4.23
C ALA A 193 -9.00 -3.83 -4.31
N ALA A 194 -10.06 -3.97 -5.08
CA ALA A 194 -10.74 -5.25 -5.26
C ALA A 194 -9.97 -6.19 -6.21
N TYR A 195 -9.21 -5.64 -7.16
CA TYR A 195 -8.46 -6.43 -8.14
C TYR A 195 -7.30 -7.21 -7.54
N HIS A 196 -6.47 -6.59 -6.71
CA HIS A 196 -5.18 -7.18 -6.31
C HIS A 196 -5.30 -8.53 -5.55
N PRO A 197 -6.31 -8.80 -4.69
CA PRO A 197 -6.45 -10.12 -4.09
C PRO A 197 -6.91 -11.18 -5.09
N LEU A 198 -7.71 -10.82 -6.10
CA LEU A 198 -8.14 -11.71 -7.16
C LEU A 198 -6.97 -12.00 -8.12
N TRP A 199 -6.19 -10.96 -8.48
CA TRP A 199 -4.95 -11.11 -9.24
C TRP A 199 -3.99 -12.09 -8.56
N PHE A 200 -3.84 -12.02 -7.25
CA PHE A 200 -3.00 -12.94 -6.49
C PHE A 200 -3.48 -14.39 -6.65
N THR A 201 -4.79 -14.63 -6.58
CA THR A 201 -5.36 -15.96 -6.82
C THR A 201 -5.13 -16.42 -8.27
N ARG A 202 -5.48 -15.57 -9.25
CA ARG A 202 -5.45 -15.92 -10.67
C ARG A 202 -4.03 -16.15 -11.20
N THR A 203 -3.12 -15.25 -10.83
CA THR A 203 -1.76 -15.19 -11.42
C THR A 203 -0.75 -16.01 -10.64
N LEU A 204 -0.78 -15.96 -9.31
CA LEU A 204 0.23 -16.61 -8.49
C LEU A 204 -0.15 -18.01 -8.03
N ASN A 205 -1.43 -18.36 -8.14
CA ASN A 205 -1.89 -19.73 -7.86
C ASN A 205 -2.93 -20.21 -8.89
N PRO A 206 -2.53 -20.34 -10.17
CA PRO A 206 -3.46 -20.69 -11.25
C PRO A 206 -4.20 -22.00 -11.03
N GLY A 207 -3.64 -22.95 -10.27
CA GLY A 207 -4.32 -24.18 -9.87
C GLY A 207 -5.55 -24.01 -8.98
N LEU A 208 -5.74 -22.82 -8.41
CA LEU A 208 -6.91 -22.44 -7.61
C LEU A 208 -7.77 -21.36 -8.28
N ALA A 209 -7.40 -20.90 -9.48
CA ALA A 209 -8.08 -19.80 -10.18
C ALA A 209 -9.53 -20.15 -10.58
N SER A 210 -9.89 -21.43 -10.68
CA SER A 210 -11.24 -21.87 -11.03
C SER A 210 -12.36 -21.39 -10.08
N ILE A 211 -12.02 -20.84 -8.91
CA ILE A 211 -13.00 -20.19 -8.05
C ILE A 211 -13.64 -18.96 -8.72
N LEU A 212 -12.93 -18.36 -9.68
CA LEU A 212 -13.36 -17.17 -10.43
C LEU A 212 -14.31 -17.52 -11.59
N ASP A 213 -14.33 -18.77 -12.06
CA ASP A 213 -15.07 -19.18 -13.27
C ASP A 213 -16.58 -19.00 -13.14
N ALA A 214 -17.11 -18.99 -11.92
CA ALA A 214 -18.53 -18.76 -11.65
C ALA A 214 -18.98 -17.29 -11.83
N THR A 215 -18.04 -16.37 -12.09
CA THR A 215 -18.29 -14.93 -12.23
C THR A 215 -17.54 -14.40 -13.46
N PRO A 216 -18.01 -14.67 -14.69
CA PRO A 216 -17.34 -14.26 -15.93
C PRO A 216 -17.15 -12.75 -16.03
N ASP A 217 -18.14 -11.94 -15.60
CA ASP A 217 -18.05 -10.48 -15.60
C ASP A 217 -16.86 -9.97 -14.76
N VAL A 218 -16.57 -10.64 -13.66
CA VAL A 218 -15.39 -10.34 -12.82
C VAL A 218 -14.09 -10.67 -13.58
N LEU A 219 -14.04 -11.76 -14.35
CA LEU A 219 -12.87 -12.10 -15.16
C LEU A 219 -12.63 -11.07 -16.27
N GLU A 220 -13.69 -10.64 -16.96
CA GLU A 220 -13.58 -9.59 -17.98
C GLU A 220 -13.17 -8.25 -17.40
N TRP A 221 -13.71 -7.87 -16.23
CA TRP A 221 -13.27 -6.69 -15.49
C TRP A 221 -11.80 -6.79 -15.07
N MET A 222 -11.34 -7.96 -14.61
CA MET A 222 -9.93 -8.19 -14.30
C MET A 222 -9.04 -8.01 -15.54
N ASP A 223 -9.50 -8.44 -16.73
CA ASP A 223 -8.75 -8.29 -17.97
C ASP A 223 -8.64 -6.80 -18.37
N ARG A 224 -9.73 -6.02 -18.20
CA ARG A 224 -9.71 -4.57 -18.43
C ARG A 224 -8.71 -3.86 -17.51
N LEU A 225 -8.67 -4.22 -16.22
CA LEU A 225 -7.71 -3.64 -15.28
C LEU A 225 -6.26 -4.06 -15.57
N ALA A 226 -6.02 -5.32 -15.93
CA ALA A 226 -4.70 -5.80 -16.33
C ALA A 226 -4.17 -5.06 -17.55
N ALA A 227 -5.04 -4.67 -18.48
CA ALA A 227 -4.68 -3.93 -19.70
C ALA A 227 -4.17 -2.50 -19.41
N ILE A 228 -4.45 -1.92 -18.25
CA ILE A 228 -3.89 -0.62 -17.82
C ILE A 228 -2.38 -0.70 -17.72
N GLY A 229 -1.84 -1.82 -17.25
CA GLY A 229 -0.41 -2.00 -17.06
C GLY A 229 0.13 -1.15 -15.90
N HIS A 230 1.45 -1.03 -15.85
CA HIS A 230 2.16 -0.43 -14.72
C HIS A 230 2.82 0.93 -15.05
N GLY A 231 2.49 1.52 -16.20
CA GLY A 231 3.14 2.74 -16.66
C GLY A 231 4.60 2.49 -17.08
N HIS A 232 5.44 3.50 -16.89
CA HIS A 232 6.87 3.42 -17.23
C HIS A 232 7.73 3.41 -15.98
N SER A 233 8.61 2.40 -15.85
CA SER A 233 9.49 2.32 -14.68
C SER A 233 10.89 1.85 -15.04
N ASP A 234 11.88 2.45 -14.38
CA ASP A 234 13.28 2.06 -14.41
C ASP A 234 13.68 1.40 -13.07
N ARG A 235 14.71 0.55 -13.12
CA ARG A 235 15.25 -0.12 -11.93
C ARG A 235 16.13 0.84 -11.15
N LEU A 236 15.93 0.84 -9.82
CA LEU A 236 16.80 1.52 -8.86
C LEU A 236 17.21 0.54 -7.76
N SER A 237 18.43 0.66 -7.24
CA SER A 237 18.85 -0.16 -6.10
C SER A 237 18.29 0.39 -4.78
N GLY A 238 18.13 -0.48 -3.77
CA GLY A 238 17.73 -0.05 -2.43
C GLY A 238 18.75 0.90 -1.79
N ALA A 239 20.05 0.68 -2.05
CA ALA A 239 21.12 1.55 -1.55
C ALA A 239 21.04 2.95 -2.16
N ASP A 240 20.79 3.06 -3.48
CA ASP A 240 20.62 4.36 -4.15
C ASP A 240 19.38 5.09 -3.64
N ALA A 241 18.27 4.38 -3.43
CA ALA A 241 17.05 4.96 -2.87
C ALA A 241 17.27 5.50 -1.44
N VAL A 242 18.00 4.78 -0.59
CA VAL A 242 18.40 5.27 0.74
C VAL A 242 19.33 6.47 0.62
N GLY A 243 20.27 6.46 -0.34
CA GLY A 243 21.17 7.59 -0.64
C GLY A 243 20.40 8.84 -1.09
N ILE A 244 19.34 8.69 -1.89
CA ILE A 244 18.44 9.79 -2.28
C ILE A 244 17.76 10.39 -1.05
N ALA A 245 17.25 9.57 -0.12
CA ALA A 245 16.67 10.06 1.12
C ALA A 245 17.69 10.84 1.96
N HIS A 246 18.92 10.31 2.08
CA HIS A 246 20.01 10.95 2.83
C HIS A 246 20.41 12.32 2.28
N ALA A 247 20.39 12.47 0.96
CA ALA A 247 20.75 13.71 0.26
C ALA A 247 19.63 14.75 0.21
N ALA A 248 18.38 14.32 0.40
CA ALA A 248 17.21 15.17 0.36
C ALA A 248 16.87 15.75 1.75
N THR A 249 16.04 16.79 1.75
CA THR A 249 15.38 17.30 2.97
C THR A 249 13.90 16.98 2.84
N PRO A 250 13.25 16.48 3.92
CA PRO A 250 11.81 16.24 3.92
C PRO A 250 11.03 17.52 3.56
N GLU A 251 9.94 17.36 2.83
CA GLU A 251 9.07 18.49 2.48
C GLU A 251 8.53 19.16 3.75
N PRO A 252 8.47 20.50 3.77
CA PRO A 252 7.87 21.24 4.88
C PRO A 252 6.41 20.83 5.07
N ILE A 253 5.99 20.65 6.31
CA ILE A 253 4.57 20.47 6.63
C ILE A 253 3.85 21.80 6.32
N GLY A 254 2.88 21.77 5.41
CA GLY A 254 2.17 22.96 4.97
C GLY A 254 1.37 23.60 6.10
N PRO A 255 1.25 24.95 6.11
CA PRO A 255 0.48 25.68 7.13
C PRO A 255 -1.02 25.36 7.11
N ASP A 256 -1.52 24.87 5.99
CA ASP A 256 -2.93 24.47 5.82
C ASP A 256 -3.23 23.06 6.33
N GLU A 257 -2.23 22.30 6.75
CA GLU A 257 -2.41 20.99 7.39
C GLU A 257 -2.83 21.19 8.85
N SER A 258 -4.14 21.37 9.06
CA SER A 258 -4.72 21.57 10.39
C SER A 258 -4.36 20.42 11.33
N PHE A 259 -3.66 20.73 12.42
CA PHE A 259 -3.41 19.81 13.50
C PHE A 259 -4.73 19.40 14.17
N GLN A 260 -4.95 18.09 14.32
CA GLN A 260 -6.10 17.53 15.02
C GLN A 260 -5.61 16.64 16.15
N ASP A 261 -5.68 17.17 17.35
CA ASP A 261 -5.27 16.47 18.55
C ASP A 261 -6.44 15.72 19.19
N ASP A 262 -6.68 14.50 18.70
CA ASP A 262 -7.66 13.59 19.33
C ASP A 262 -7.02 12.74 20.46
N HIS A 263 -5.69 12.84 20.66
CA HIS A 263 -4.93 11.98 21.56
C HIS A 263 -4.30 12.73 22.75
N GLY A 264 -4.34 14.06 22.79
CA GLY A 264 -3.63 14.88 23.78
C GLY A 264 -2.11 14.82 23.62
N ILE A 265 -1.60 14.57 22.40
CA ILE A 265 -0.17 14.45 22.08
C ILE A 265 0.28 15.67 21.29
N ALA A 266 1.12 16.50 21.89
CA ALA A 266 1.61 17.72 21.25
C ALA A 266 2.57 17.42 20.08
N LEU A 267 2.62 18.34 19.09
CA LEU A 267 3.67 18.31 18.06
C LEU A 267 5.05 18.40 18.71
N GLY A 268 6.01 17.63 18.19
CA GLY A 268 7.35 17.51 18.74
C GLY A 268 7.49 16.43 19.81
N SER A 269 6.39 15.84 20.31
CA SER A 269 6.44 14.68 21.22
C SER A 269 7.07 13.49 20.53
N ARG A 270 7.82 12.66 21.31
CA ARG A 270 8.27 11.36 20.84
C ARG A 270 7.10 10.38 20.82
N VAL A 271 6.85 9.77 19.67
CA VAL A 271 5.72 8.87 19.45
C VAL A 271 6.15 7.60 18.76
N SER A 272 5.29 6.58 18.88
CA SER A 272 5.33 5.36 18.09
C SER A 272 4.05 5.22 17.28
N ILE A 273 4.18 4.74 16.05
CA ILE A 273 3.05 4.42 15.17
C ILE A 273 3.16 2.97 14.74
N ALA A 274 2.06 2.25 14.82
CA ALA A 274 1.95 0.85 14.40
C ALA A 274 0.62 0.61 13.68
N ALA A 275 0.56 -0.40 12.82
CA ALA A 275 -0.72 -0.88 12.29
C ALA A 275 -1.55 -1.55 13.40
N GLU A 276 -2.88 -1.50 13.27
CA GLU A 276 -3.82 -2.05 14.28
C GLU A 276 -3.76 -3.58 14.39
N ALA A 277 -3.52 -4.30 13.29
CA ALA A 277 -3.68 -5.75 13.26
C ALA A 277 -2.52 -6.50 12.60
N PHE A 278 -2.28 -6.30 11.31
CA PHE A 278 -1.27 -7.02 10.53
C PHE A 278 0.02 -6.24 10.41
N GLY A 279 1.15 -6.83 10.80
CA GLY A 279 2.45 -6.17 10.75
C GLY A 279 2.50 -4.99 11.72
N THR A 280 2.40 -5.28 13.01
CA THR A 280 2.27 -4.30 14.10
C THR A 280 3.61 -3.78 14.62
N GLU A 281 4.68 -3.98 13.85
CA GLU A 281 5.98 -3.41 14.14
C GLU A 281 5.91 -1.88 14.15
N THR A 282 6.51 -1.27 15.17
CA THR A 282 6.43 0.18 15.42
C THR A 282 7.46 0.96 14.62
N SER A 283 7.08 2.14 14.16
CA SER A 283 8.01 3.20 13.76
C SER A 283 7.98 4.31 14.81
N GLU A 284 9.14 4.73 15.27
CA GLU A 284 9.28 5.79 16.28
C GLU A 284 9.91 7.04 15.70
N GLY A 285 9.48 8.21 16.20
CA GLY A 285 10.01 9.50 15.80
C GLY A 285 9.36 10.66 16.55
N LEU A 286 9.64 11.89 16.12
CA LEU A 286 9.01 13.09 16.63
C LEU A 286 7.75 13.38 15.81
N LEU A 287 6.61 13.57 16.47
CA LEU A 287 5.36 13.90 15.80
C LEU A 287 5.47 15.28 15.11
N ARG A 288 5.37 15.31 13.79
CA ARG A 288 5.43 16.54 12.99
C ARG A 288 4.07 16.98 12.48
N ALA A 289 3.18 16.01 12.18
CA ALA A 289 1.79 16.31 11.83
C ALA A 289 0.85 15.21 12.34
N ALA A 290 -0.35 15.64 12.72
CA ALA A 290 -1.52 14.82 12.95
C ALA A 290 -2.72 15.54 12.33
N THR A 291 -3.01 15.22 11.05
CA THR A 291 -4.11 15.84 10.29
C THR A 291 -5.34 14.93 10.33
N ARG A 292 -6.42 15.29 9.65
CA ARG A 292 -7.60 14.43 9.52
C ARG A 292 -7.33 13.10 8.85
N THR A 293 -6.32 13.03 8.00
CA THR A 293 -6.09 11.86 7.12
C THR A 293 -4.79 11.14 7.41
N ARG A 294 -3.78 11.82 8.00
CA ARG A 294 -2.45 11.22 8.19
C ARG A 294 -1.77 11.64 9.49
N TYR A 295 -0.83 10.81 9.93
CA TYR A 295 0.23 11.12 10.87
C TYR A 295 1.56 11.25 10.13
N THR A 296 2.41 12.19 10.56
CA THR A 296 3.79 12.31 10.08
C THR A 296 4.74 12.33 11.25
N ILE A 297 5.73 11.45 11.22
CA ILE A 297 6.82 11.45 12.18
C ILE A 297 8.14 11.77 11.49
N GLU A 298 8.99 12.54 12.14
CA GLU A 298 10.37 12.76 11.74
C GLU A 298 11.27 11.80 12.51
N ARG A 299 12.16 11.17 11.79
CA ARG A 299 13.17 10.30 12.39
C ARG A 299 14.53 10.52 11.72
N GLN A 300 15.58 10.14 12.43
CA GLN A 300 16.93 10.14 11.91
C GLN A 300 17.48 8.71 11.84
N ASP A 301 18.19 8.44 10.78
CA ASP A 301 18.87 7.16 10.54
C ASP A 301 20.27 7.44 9.97
N GLU A 302 21.25 6.63 10.36
CA GLU A 302 22.64 6.82 9.92
C GLU A 302 22.80 6.72 8.39
N ARG A 303 21.97 5.90 7.74
CA ARG A 303 22.00 5.65 6.29
C ARG A 303 21.06 6.56 5.51
N ALA A 304 19.84 6.75 6.02
CA ALA A 304 18.80 7.51 5.34
C ALA A 304 18.77 9.01 5.70
N GLY A 305 19.53 9.44 6.70
CA GLY A 305 19.50 10.83 7.19
C GLY A 305 18.20 11.16 7.92
N THR A 306 17.74 12.41 7.78
CA THR A 306 16.45 12.84 8.32
C THR A 306 15.35 12.53 7.33
N VAL A 307 14.36 11.76 7.74
CA VAL A 307 13.20 11.39 6.91
C VAL A 307 11.89 11.71 7.61
N HIS A 308 10.89 12.08 6.83
CA HIS A 308 9.49 12.08 7.26
C HIS A 308 8.83 10.76 6.87
N VAL A 309 8.23 10.10 7.84
CA VAL A 309 7.46 8.86 7.59
C VAL A 309 5.99 9.15 7.83
N HIS A 310 5.19 8.92 6.80
CA HIS A 310 3.78 9.25 6.75
C HIS A 310 2.93 7.99 6.85
N PHE A 311 1.91 8.03 7.70
CA PHE A 311 0.96 6.93 7.91
C PHE A 311 -0.47 7.45 7.78
N PRO A 312 -1.41 6.69 7.19
CA PRO A 312 -2.82 7.06 7.28
C PRO A 312 -3.31 6.99 8.73
N ARG A 313 -4.35 7.76 9.09
CA ARG A 313 -4.97 7.63 10.41
C ARG A 313 -5.76 6.34 10.55
N VAL A 314 -6.49 5.98 9.52
CA VAL A 314 -7.31 4.76 9.53
C VAL A 314 -6.42 3.53 9.42
N GLY A 315 -6.55 2.60 10.37
CA GLY A 315 -5.77 1.37 10.41
C GLY A 315 -4.43 1.48 11.14
N TYR A 316 -4.15 2.65 11.77
CA TYR A 316 -2.91 2.89 12.52
C TYR A 316 -3.16 3.52 13.88
N VAL A 317 -2.33 3.15 14.84
CA VAL A 317 -2.39 3.59 16.24
C VAL A 317 -1.19 4.46 16.55
N LEU A 318 -1.46 5.69 17.02
CA LEU A 318 -0.49 6.64 17.53
C LEU A 318 -0.40 6.51 19.06
N ARG A 319 0.81 6.41 19.60
CA ARG A 319 1.06 6.38 21.05
C ARG A 319 2.24 7.26 21.41
N GLU A 320 2.14 7.97 22.53
CA GLU A 320 3.26 8.68 23.11
C GLU A 320 4.25 7.67 23.71
N VAL A 321 5.53 7.86 23.41
CA VAL A 321 6.62 7.10 24.03
C VAL A 321 7.07 7.86 25.29
N ARG A 322 6.67 7.36 26.44
CA ARG A 322 7.14 7.89 27.73
C ARG A 322 8.54 7.40 28.01
N VAL A 323 9.45 8.33 28.27
CA VAL A 323 10.83 8.07 28.69
C VAL A 323 10.88 7.68 30.15
#